data_fbfe10d63026c1c1bc9d48423f7a3cd7
#
_entry.id   fbfe10d63026c1c1bc9d48423f7a3cd7
#
_cell.length_a   1.000
_cell.length_b   1.000
_cell.length_c   1.000
_cell.angle_alpha   90.00
_cell.angle_beta   90.00
_cell.angle_gamma   90.00
#
_symmetry.space_group_name_H-M   'P 1'
#
loop_
_entity.id
_entity.type
_entity.pdbx_description
1 polymer ?
#
loop_
_entity_poly.entity_id
_entity_poly.type
_entity_poly.pdbx_seq_one_letter_code
_entity_poly.pdbx_strand_id
1 'polypeptide(L)'
;MHDKKYDVIVVGAGCGGLSAAAYLAKAGKKVLVLEKHNLPGGCATSFVRGRFEFEATLHEMCQMGRGIEGEPRGAVRELLESYGLDVDWVSIDEAFCAVATDENGFNVSMPLGVQAFIDEMERQVPGSRESMTNVLEIARMLEDGVNWLGARHNHPNPLQKVEMLLKWHDLMKLVPVPTEEVLQKLGVPEKARNIFESYWTYVSADSTQMSFAVYAYMTYVYLTQKPWIAKNRSHEIGMAFDKIIRDMGSDIWYNCEVSKIDVRNGAVHGVELASGQYIPCDRVIANLMPHVVFDRMVDPKEVPEYNRKAMNAQKIAQACFTVYAGLDASAEELGLKGYDTFMRYDPNNHNQYLSSDSLDTHRDITVTVLTNGNPVLADSEKAYIQFSKFYIGDPFENVTEEEYFKIKDRVARECIERYEEVTGCNLKDHIEEIVVASPVTWARYLGTPKGDVYGYEPHTWDGMFPRVQSGTADLGYTIKGLRFVGGHGTQMDGYSQAYMSGAEQARYTLHDIKEGK
;
A
#
# COMPACT_ATOMS: atom_id res chain seq x y z
N MET A 1 4.16 -37.56 1.10
CA MET A 1 3.07 -36.57 0.91
C MET A 1 3.30 -35.69 -0.34
N HIS A 2 4.05 -36.13 -1.38
CA HIS A 2 4.66 -35.20 -2.34
C HIS A 2 4.41 -35.50 -3.82
N ASP A 3 3.35 -36.25 -4.16
CA ASP A 3 2.96 -36.51 -5.57
C ASP A 3 1.88 -35.57 -6.09
N LYS A 4 1.53 -34.53 -5.32
CA LYS A 4 0.50 -33.58 -5.74
C LYS A 4 1.13 -32.56 -6.71
N LYS A 5 0.77 -32.64 -7.99
CA LYS A 5 1.16 -31.64 -8.98
C LYS A 5 0.30 -30.38 -8.80
N TYR A 6 0.94 -29.22 -8.68
CA TYR A 6 0.30 -27.91 -8.66
C TYR A 6 0.34 -27.28 -10.04
N ASP A 7 -0.72 -26.58 -10.42
CA ASP A 7 -0.78 -25.81 -11.66
C ASP A 7 0.03 -24.50 -11.55
N VAL A 8 0.04 -23.91 -10.35
CA VAL A 8 0.74 -22.65 -10.07
C VAL A 8 1.30 -22.67 -8.65
N ILE A 9 2.51 -22.18 -8.47
CA ILE A 9 3.08 -21.86 -7.15
C ILE A 9 3.01 -20.35 -6.95
N VAL A 10 2.51 -19.91 -5.80
CA VAL A 10 2.53 -18.52 -5.35
C VAL A 10 3.57 -18.37 -4.25
N VAL A 11 4.54 -17.48 -4.42
CA VAL A 11 5.59 -17.21 -3.44
C VAL A 11 5.26 -15.95 -2.66
N GLY A 12 4.96 -16.12 -1.37
CA GLY A 12 4.53 -15.08 -0.45
C GLY A 12 3.01 -14.98 -0.30
N ALA A 13 2.52 -15.09 0.96
CA ALA A 13 1.12 -14.98 1.34
C ALA A 13 0.73 -13.54 1.77
N GLY A 14 1.28 -12.51 1.13
CA GLY A 14 0.79 -11.14 1.25
C GLY A 14 -0.46 -10.91 0.41
N CYS A 15 -1.03 -9.70 0.46
CA CYS A 15 -2.31 -9.35 -0.18
C CYS A 15 -2.41 -9.78 -1.65
N GLY A 16 -1.39 -9.50 -2.45
CA GLY A 16 -1.36 -9.87 -3.86
C GLY A 16 -1.30 -11.38 -4.10
N GLY A 17 -0.47 -12.08 -3.32
CA GLY A 17 -0.34 -13.53 -3.40
C GLY A 17 -1.61 -14.27 -3.00
N LEU A 18 -2.25 -13.86 -1.90
CA LEU A 18 -3.51 -14.42 -1.43
C LEU A 18 -4.64 -14.20 -2.44
N SER A 19 -4.75 -12.98 -3.00
CA SER A 19 -5.73 -12.66 -4.02
C SER A 19 -5.51 -13.50 -5.30
N ALA A 20 -4.27 -13.64 -5.76
CA ALA A 20 -3.94 -14.47 -6.91
C ALA A 20 -4.28 -15.95 -6.68
N ALA A 21 -3.93 -16.48 -5.50
CA ALA A 21 -4.21 -17.86 -5.15
C ALA A 21 -5.72 -18.14 -5.06
N ALA A 22 -6.49 -17.25 -4.40
CA ALA A 22 -7.94 -17.39 -4.31
C ALA A 22 -8.61 -17.34 -5.70
N TYR A 23 -8.17 -16.41 -6.56
CA TYR A 23 -8.70 -16.31 -7.93
C TYR A 23 -8.46 -17.59 -8.73
N LEU A 24 -7.25 -18.12 -8.69
CA LEU A 24 -6.88 -19.35 -9.39
C LEU A 24 -7.60 -20.59 -8.80
N ALA A 25 -7.66 -20.71 -7.48
CA ALA A 25 -8.36 -21.79 -6.80
C ALA A 25 -9.86 -21.80 -7.14
N LYS A 26 -10.51 -20.62 -7.15
CA LYS A 26 -11.90 -20.44 -7.60
C LYS A 26 -12.12 -20.88 -9.05
N ALA A 27 -11.12 -20.71 -9.90
CA ALA A 27 -11.13 -21.19 -11.29
C ALA A 27 -10.78 -22.69 -11.42
N GLY A 28 -10.74 -23.44 -10.33
CA GLY A 28 -10.48 -24.88 -10.29
C GLY A 28 -9.01 -25.27 -10.50
N LYS A 29 -8.05 -24.35 -10.30
CA LYS A 29 -6.63 -24.65 -10.40
C LYS A 29 -6.09 -25.11 -9.05
N LYS A 30 -5.13 -26.04 -9.07
CA LYS A 30 -4.39 -26.47 -7.89
C LYS A 30 -3.24 -25.51 -7.62
N VAL A 31 -3.36 -24.73 -6.56
CA VAL A 31 -2.38 -23.71 -6.17
C VAL A 31 -1.65 -24.15 -4.91
N LEU A 32 -0.34 -23.91 -4.85
CA LEU A 32 0.45 -23.96 -3.63
C LEU A 32 0.95 -22.56 -3.31
N VAL A 33 0.57 -22.04 -2.15
CA VAL A 33 1.14 -20.81 -1.60
C VAL A 33 2.27 -21.19 -0.65
N LEU A 34 3.44 -20.57 -0.81
CA LEU A 34 4.61 -20.77 0.03
C LEU A 34 4.92 -19.48 0.78
N GLU A 35 4.83 -19.50 2.11
CA GLU A 35 5.03 -18.34 2.97
C GLU A 35 6.17 -18.62 3.96
N LYS A 36 7.14 -17.69 4.04
CA LYS A 36 8.27 -17.82 4.99
C LYS A 36 7.87 -17.58 6.44
N HIS A 37 6.84 -16.75 6.66
CA HIS A 37 6.30 -16.44 7.98
C HIS A 37 5.35 -17.56 8.47
N ASN A 38 4.96 -17.51 9.73
CA ASN A 38 4.00 -18.45 10.32
C ASN A 38 2.54 -18.02 10.14
N LEU A 39 2.27 -16.86 9.57
CA LEU A 39 0.95 -16.27 9.36
C LEU A 39 0.82 -15.66 7.95
N PRO A 40 -0.40 -15.65 7.38
CA PRO A 40 -0.69 -14.95 6.14
C PRO A 40 -0.89 -13.44 6.36
N GLY A 41 -0.93 -12.67 5.27
CA GLY A 41 -1.28 -11.26 5.23
C GLY A 41 -0.14 -10.33 4.80
N GLY A 42 1.11 -10.72 5.03
CA GLY A 42 2.25 -9.84 4.74
C GLY A 42 2.22 -8.58 5.62
N CYS A 43 2.07 -7.40 5.01
CA CYS A 43 1.88 -6.14 5.74
C CYS A 43 0.50 -6.02 6.38
N ALA A 44 -0.54 -6.65 5.80
CA ALA A 44 -1.90 -6.68 6.35
C ALA A 44 -2.03 -7.83 7.36
N THR A 45 -1.39 -7.66 8.51
CA THR A 45 -1.42 -8.60 9.64
C THR A 45 -1.33 -7.86 10.96
N SER A 46 -1.64 -8.54 12.05
CA SER A 46 -1.49 -8.05 13.42
C SER A 46 -0.57 -8.95 14.23
N PHE A 47 -0.12 -8.46 15.38
CA PHE A 47 0.72 -9.21 16.31
C PHE A 47 0.44 -8.82 17.76
N VAL A 48 0.57 -9.78 18.68
CA VAL A 48 0.24 -9.58 20.10
C VAL A 48 1.50 -9.32 20.92
N ARG A 49 1.42 -8.33 21.82
CA ARG A 49 2.36 -8.11 22.92
C ARG A 49 1.58 -7.69 24.18
N GLY A 50 1.89 -8.35 25.29
CA GLY A 50 1.09 -8.15 26.50
C GLY A 50 -0.38 -8.48 26.24
N ARG A 51 -1.27 -7.55 26.58
CA ARG A 51 -2.72 -7.62 26.30
C ARG A 51 -3.12 -6.95 24.99
N PHE A 52 -2.17 -6.29 24.29
CA PHE A 52 -2.43 -5.54 23.08
C PHE A 52 -2.19 -6.39 21.83
N GLU A 53 -3.08 -6.24 20.87
CA GLU A 53 -2.89 -6.72 19.51
C GLU A 53 -2.66 -5.53 18.58
N PHE A 54 -1.44 -5.35 18.12
CA PHE A 54 -1.01 -4.25 17.28
C PHE A 54 -1.24 -4.56 15.80
N GLU A 55 -1.82 -3.62 15.07
CA GLU A 55 -1.88 -3.65 13.61
C GLU A 55 -0.49 -3.37 13.03
N ALA A 56 0.02 -4.21 12.13
CA ALA A 56 1.38 -4.02 11.62
C ALA A 56 1.52 -2.71 10.83
N THR A 57 0.71 -2.51 9.79
CA THR A 57 0.71 -1.29 8.98
C THR A 57 -0.64 -0.92 8.38
N LEU A 58 -1.61 -1.84 8.31
CA LEU A 58 -2.88 -1.53 7.67
C LEU A 58 -3.73 -0.64 8.56
N HIS A 59 -3.86 0.61 8.20
CA HIS A 59 -4.71 1.56 8.90
C HIS A 59 -6.03 1.79 8.17
N GLU A 60 -6.01 1.75 6.84
CA GLU A 60 -7.17 2.01 6.02
C GLU A 60 -7.04 1.41 4.61
N MET A 61 -8.17 1.04 4.04
CA MET A 61 -8.28 0.54 2.67
C MET A 61 -9.23 1.41 1.87
N CYS A 62 -8.80 1.87 0.72
CA CYS A 62 -9.64 2.55 -0.27
C CYS A 62 -10.37 1.54 -1.18
N GLN A 63 -11.28 2.03 -2.03
CA GLN A 63 -12.08 1.23 -2.97
C GLN A 63 -12.95 0.17 -2.27
N MET A 64 -13.40 0.47 -1.06
CA MET A 64 -14.20 -0.41 -0.22
C MET A 64 -15.67 0.05 -0.07
N GLY A 65 -16.12 1.00 -0.85
CA GLY A 65 -17.48 1.53 -0.81
C GLY A 65 -18.55 0.45 -1.01
N ARG A 66 -19.70 0.61 -0.34
CA ARG A 66 -20.77 -0.41 -0.27
C ARG A 66 -21.70 -0.46 -1.48
N GLY A 67 -21.71 0.60 -2.31
CA GLY A 67 -22.67 0.72 -3.42
C GLY A 67 -24.08 1.05 -2.95
N ILE A 68 -24.20 1.92 -1.97
CA ILE A 68 -25.46 2.46 -1.46
C ILE A 68 -25.56 3.94 -1.82
N GLU A 69 -26.74 4.54 -1.55
CA GLU A 69 -26.95 5.98 -1.81
C GLU A 69 -25.88 6.82 -1.10
N GLY A 70 -25.20 7.68 -1.87
CA GLY A 70 -24.13 8.54 -1.41
C GLY A 70 -22.74 7.87 -1.22
N GLU A 71 -22.63 6.56 -1.47
CA GLU A 71 -21.38 5.80 -1.35
C GLU A 71 -21.23 4.81 -2.53
N PRO A 72 -20.43 5.14 -3.56
CA PRO A 72 -20.24 4.26 -4.72
C PRO A 72 -19.68 2.88 -4.34
N ARG A 73 -19.96 1.88 -5.17
CA ARG A 73 -19.41 0.53 -5.01
C ARG A 73 -17.91 0.53 -5.26
N GLY A 74 -17.15 0.01 -4.30
CA GLY A 74 -15.70 -0.10 -4.40
C GLY A 74 -15.27 -1.37 -5.13
N ALA A 75 -14.31 -1.24 -6.05
CA ALA A 75 -13.81 -2.37 -6.85
C ALA A 75 -13.12 -3.45 -6.00
N VAL A 76 -12.43 -3.05 -4.93
CA VAL A 76 -11.77 -3.99 -4.01
C VAL A 76 -12.81 -4.75 -3.18
N ARG A 77 -13.83 -4.08 -2.67
CA ARG A 77 -14.94 -4.76 -1.98
C ARG A 77 -15.61 -5.78 -2.88
N GLU A 78 -15.91 -5.42 -4.12
CA GLU A 78 -16.50 -6.33 -5.09
C GLU A 78 -15.62 -7.56 -5.33
N LEU A 79 -14.30 -7.34 -5.47
CA LEU A 79 -13.33 -8.41 -5.63
C LEU A 79 -13.30 -9.35 -4.42
N LEU A 80 -13.18 -8.82 -3.20
CA LEU A 80 -13.10 -9.62 -1.97
C LEU A 80 -14.39 -10.41 -1.75
N GLU A 81 -15.55 -9.78 -1.93
CA GLU A 81 -16.86 -10.47 -1.85
C GLU A 81 -17.00 -11.53 -2.94
N SER A 82 -16.45 -11.30 -4.13
CA SER A 82 -16.46 -12.30 -5.21
C SER A 82 -15.75 -13.59 -4.83
N TYR A 83 -14.75 -13.52 -3.93
CA TYR A 83 -14.09 -14.70 -3.37
C TYR A 83 -14.92 -15.40 -2.30
N GLY A 84 -15.91 -14.73 -1.73
CA GLY A 84 -16.68 -15.19 -0.59
C GLY A 84 -15.99 -14.91 0.74
N LEU A 85 -15.20 -13.83 0.79
CA LEU A 85 -14.50 -13.42 2.03
C LEU A 85 -15.53 -13.03 3.10
N ASP A 86 -15.45 -13.71 4.24
CA ASP A 86 -16.28 -13.46 5.43
C ASP A 86 -15.48 -12.64 6.44
N VAL A 87 -15.55 -11.32 6.29
CA VAL A 87 -14.86 -10.33 7.13
C VAL A 87 -15.82 -9.19 7.43
N ASP A 88 -15.93 -8.84 8.70
CA ASP A 88 -16.65 -7.65 9.15
C ASP A 88 -15.79 -6.39 8.93
N TRP A 89 -16.41 -5.33 8.41
CA TRP A 89 -15.73 -4.08 8.07
C TRP A 89 -16.28 -2.90 8.86
N VAL A 90 -15.41 -2.00 9.28
CA VAL A 90 -15.73 -0.71 9.90
C VAL A 90 -15.24 0.42 9.00
N SER A 91 -16.12 1.43 8.77
CA SER A 91 -15.72 2.64 8.04
C SER A 91 -15.08 3.65 8.97
N ILE A 92 -14.10 4.35 8.48
CA ILE A 92 -13.54 5.54 9.12
C ILE A 92 -14.34 6.75 8.62
N ASP A 93 -14.83 7.58 9.53
CA ASP A 93 -15.70 8.72 9.19
C ASP A 93 -14.95 10.07 9.13
N GLU A 94 -13.64 10.03 8.92
CA GLU A 94 -12.73 11.16 8.78
C GLU A 94 -11.87 10.95 7.52
N ALA A 95 -11.57 12.01 6.76
CA ALA A 95 -10.59 11.88 5.69
C ALA A 95 -9.19 11.84 6.30
N PHE A 96 -8.80 12.89 7.00
CA PHE A 96 -7.54 12.95 7.76
C PHE A 96 -7.49 14.19 8.65
N CYS A 97 -6.64 14.13 9.67
CA CYS A 97 -6.13 15.31 10.36
C CYS A 97 -4.73 15.67 9.83
N ALA A 98 -4.43 16.95 9.74
CA ALA A 98 -3.10 17.40 9.35
C ALA A 98 -2.67 18.61 10.17
N VAL A 99 -1.43 18.57 10.68
CA VAL A 99 -0.82 19.63 11.47
C VAL A 99 0.54 19.96 10.89
N ALA A 100 0.77 21.24 10.60
CA ALA A 100 2.09 21.76 10.31
C ALA A 100 2.41 22.88 11.31
N THR A 101 3.58 22.81 11.96
CA THR A 101 3.88 23.65 13.13
C THR A 101 4.80 24.84 12.84
N ASP A 102 5.29 24.99 11.63
CA ASP A 102 6.04 26.17 11.20
C ASP A 102 5.14 27.41 11.08
N GLU A 103 5.71 28.58 10.94
CA GLU A 103 4.99 29.87 10.99
C GLU A 103 3.87 30.04 9.93
N ASN A 104 3.92 29.33 8.81
CA ASN A 104 2.86 29.26 7.80
C ASN A 104 1.99 27.99 7.95
N GLY A 105 2.04 27.37 9.10
CA GLY A 105 1.43 26.08 9.36
C GLY A 105 -0.10 26.10 9.42
N PHE A 106 -0.63 24.94 9.75
CA PHE A 106 -2.06 24.70 9.88
C PHE A 106 -2.35 23.61 10.89
N ASN A 107 -3.58 23.57 11.39
CA ASN A 107 -4.12 22.46 12.17
C ASN A 107 -5.56 22.24 11.70
N VAL A 108 -5.79 21.16 10.96
CA VAL A 108 -7.03 20.92 10.26
C VAL A 108 -7.49 19.47 10.46
N SER A 109 -8.83 19.27 10.53
CA SER A 109 -9.48 17.98 10.40
C SER A 109 -10.32 18.04 9.13
N MET A 110 -10.01 17.23 8.15
CA MET A 110 -10.65 17.24 6.84
C MET A 110 -11.75 16.16 6.81
N PRO A 111 -13.00 16.58 6.49
CA PRO A 111 -14.13 15.67 6.45
C PRO A 111 -14.16 14.84 5.17
N LEU A 112 -14.86 13.70 5.23
CA LEU A 112 -15.27 12.93 4.06
C LEU A 112 -16.37 13.63 3.26
N GLY A 113 -16.48 13.26 1.99
CA GLY A 113 -17.45 13.83 1.06
C GLY A 113 -16.90 15.05 0.33
N VAL A 114 -17.08 15.07 -0.99
CA VAL A 114 -16.50 16.10 -1.88
C VAL A 114 -16.91 17.51 -1.48
N GLN A 115 -18.20 17.75 -1.23
CA GLN A 115 -18.69 19.08 -0.88
C GLN A 115 -18.21 19.52 0.50
N ALA A 116 -18.25 18.62 1.49
CA ALA A 116 -17.80 18.92 2.84
C ALA A 116 -16.29 19.23 2.88
N PHE A 117 -15.50 18.50 2.09
CA PHE A 117 -14.07 18.74 1.93
C PHE A 117 -13.79 20.14 1.32
N ILE A 118 -14.52 20.53 0.27
CA ILE A 118 -14.40 21.86 -0.35
C ILE A 118 -14.80 22.96 0.65
N ASP A 119 -15.89 22.76 1.38
CA ASP A 119 -16.38 23.74 2.35
C ASP A 119 -15.39 23.94 3.50
N GLU A 120 -14.80 22.85 4.02
CA GLU A 120 -13.78 22.91 5.06
C GLU A 120 -12.49 23.56 4.52
N MET A 121 -12.07 23.22 3.29
CA MET A 121 -10.89 23.85 2.67
C MET A 121 -11.09 25.37 2.53
N GLU A 122 -12.26 25.81 2.09
CA GLU A 122 -12.60 27.24 2.00
C GLU A 122 -12.59 27.92 3.37
N ARG A 123 -13.05 27.21 4.42
CA ARG A 123 -13.02 27.73 5.80
C ARG A 123 -11.58 27.92 6.30
N GLN A 124 -10.68 26.99 5.97
CA GLN A 124 -9.27 27.04 6.35
C GLN A 124 -8.46 28.01 5.50
N VAL A 125 -8.79 28.12 4.21
CA VAL A 125 -8.09 28.92 3.23
C VAL A 125 -9.12 29.67 2.37
N PRO A 126 -9.59 30.85 2.82
CA PRO A 126 -10.58 31.65 2.07
C PRO A 126 -10.11 31.97 0.65
N GLY A 127 -10.99 31.74 -0.32
CA GLY A 127 -10.72 31.91 -1.75
C GLY A 127 -10.24 30.66 -2.47
N SER A 128 -10.17 29.51 -1.79
CA SER A 128 -9.75 28.23 -2.39
C SER A 128 -10.91 27.45 -3.06
N ARG A 129 -12.17 27.82 -2.81
CA ARG A 129 -13.36 27.08 -3.24
C ARG A 129 -13.37 26.73 -4.73
N GLU A 130 -13.20 27.74 -5.58
CA GLU A 130 -13.29 27.54 -7.03
C GLU A 130 -12.20 26.60 -7.55
N SER A 131 -10.96 26.82 -7.12
CA SER A 131 -9.84 26.00 -7.54
C SER A 131 -9.93 24.56 -7.01
N MET A 132 -10.35 24.36 -5.76
CA MET A 132 -10.56 23.02 -5.20
C MET A 132 -11.75 22.28 -5.85
N THR A 133 -12.81 23.00 -6.23
CA THR A 133 -13.91 22.43 -7.01
C THR A 133 -13.39 21.90 -8.35
N ASN A 134 -12.56 22.67 -9.05
CA ASN A 134 -11.97 22.25 -10.31
C ASN A 134 -11.06 21.02 -10.14
N VAL A 135 -10.24 20.96 -9.09
CA VAL A 135 -9.39 19.80 -8.77
C VAL A 135 -10.23 18.54 -8.59
N LEU A 136 -11.27 18.60 -7.75
CA LEU A 136 -12.09 17.43 -7.43
C LEU A 136 -13.04 17.03 -8.58
N GLU A 137 -13.43 17.96 -9.45
CA GLU A 137 -14.16 17.62 -10.68
C GLU A 137 -13.26 16.87 -11.68
N ILE A 138 -11.99 17.29 -11.84
CA ILE A 138 -11.02 16.52 -12.63
C ILE A 138 -10.81 15.14 -12.01
N ALA A 139 -10.69 15.03 -10.70
CA ALA A 139 -10.54 13.77 -9.99
C ALA A 139 -11.74 12.82 -10.20
N ARG A 140 -12.97 13.36 -10.21
CA ARG A 140 -14.19 12.62 -10.57
C ARG A 140 -14.12 12.07 -12.00
N MET A 141 -13.68 12.91 -12.95
CA MET A 141 -13.52 12.48 -14.34
C MET A 141 -12.45 11.41 -14.50
N LEU A 142 -11.38 11.44 -13.68
CA LEU A 142 -10.36 10.40 -13.63
C LEU A 142 -10.94 9.08 -13.10
N GLU A 143 -11.76 9.13 -12.05
CA GLU A 143 -12.47 7.93 -11.55
C GLU A 143 -13.37 7.32 -12.62
N ASP A 144 -14.16 8.15 -13.34
CA ASP A 144 -14.96 7.69 -14.47
C ASP A 144 -14.12 6.97 -15.55
N GLY A 145 -12.93 7.52 -15.85
CA GLY A 145 -11.99 6.93 -16.81
C GLY A 145 -11.40 5.61 -16.33
N VAL A 146 -10.99 5.53 -15.08
CA VAL A 146 -10.47 4.31 -14.44
C VAL A 146 -11.54 3.21 -14.40
N ASN A 147 -12.75 3.55 -14.00
CA ASN A 147 -13.89 2.62 -13.99
C ASN A 147 -14.23 2.10 -15.40
N TRP A 148 -14.18 3.00 -16.41
CA TRP A 148 -14.39 2.61 -17.81
C TRP A 148 -13.32 1.63 -18.31
N LEU A 149 -12.03 1.83 -17.93
CA LEU A 149 -10.94 0.91 -18.25
C LEU A 149 -11.08 -0.41 -17.48
N GLY A 150 -11.38 -0.36 -16.17
CA GLY A 150 -11.57 -1.52 -15.31
C GLY A 150 -12.66 -2.46 -15.84
N ALA A 151 -13.82 -1.90 -16.28
CA ALA A 151 -14.90 -2.66 -16.89
C ALA A 151 -14.48 -3.39 -18.18
N ARG A 152 -13.36 -3.04 -18.77
CA ARG A 152 -12.75 -3.66 -19.96
C ARG A 152 -11.46 -4.44 -19.61
N HIS A 153 -11.29 -4.71 -18.33
CA HIS A 153 -10.11 -5.42 -17.80
C HIS A 153 -8.78 -4.79 -18.24
N ASN A 154 -8.75 -3.47 -18.39
CA ASN A 154 -7.61 -2.69 -18.89
C ASN A 154 -7.16 -3.05 -20.33
N HIS A 155 -8.02 -3.73 -21.11
CA HIS A 155 -7.77 -4.13 -22.49
C HIS A 155 -8.88 -3.67 -23.46
N PRO A 156 -9.00 -2.35 -23.70
CA PRO A 156 -9.95 -1.86 -24.69
C PRO A 156 -9.57 -2.37 -26.09
N ASN A 157 -10.56 -2.81 -26.85
CA ASN A 157 -10.38 -3.17 -28.25
C ASN A 157 -10.05 -1.93 -29.13
N PRO A 158 -9.65 -2.07 -30.41
CA PRO A 158 -9.27 -0.95 -31.24
C PRO A 158 -10.29 0.18 -31.34
N LEU A 159 -11.60 -0.13 -31.42
CA LEU A 159 -12.65 0.89 -31.46
C LEU A 159 -12.79 1.59 -30.09
N GLN A 160 -12.71 0.84 -29.01
CA GLN A 160 -12.70 1.38 -27.64
C GLN A 160 -11.47 2.24 -27.37
N LYS A 161 -10.31 1.93 -27.95
CA LYS A 161 -9.12 2.80 -27.86
C LYS A 161 -9.37 4.16 -28.54
N VAL A 162 -10.08 4.18 -29.67
CA VAL A 162 -10.50 5.44 -30.32
C VAL A 162 -11.51 6.19 -29.44
N GLU A 163 -12.51 5.50 -28.88
CA GLU A 163 -13.45 6.11 -27.92
C GLU A 163 -12.73 6.72 -26.73
N MET A 164 -11.77 6.00 -26.14
CA MET A 164 -10.95 6.45 -25.01
C MET A 164 -10.17 7.72 -25.37
N LEU A 165 -9.54 7.76 -26.53
CA LEU A 165 -8.81 8.94 -27.00
C LEU A 165 -9.74 10.15 -27.20
N LEU A 166 -10.93 9.95 -27.73
CA LEU A 166 -11.89 11.05 -27.95
C LEU A 166 -12.48 11.55 -26.63
N LYS A 167 -12.80 10.66 -25.70
CA LYS A 167 -13.48 10.99 -24.44
C LYS A 167 -12.54 11.49 -23.35
N TRP A 168 -11.33 10.92 -23.28
CA TRP A 168 -10.40 11.10 -22.15
C TRP A 168 -9.08 11.78 -22.56
N HIS A 169 -9.00 12.33 -23.79
CA HIS A 169 -7.78 12.93 -24.32
C HIS A 169 -7.14 13.97 -23.38
N ASP A 170 -7.94 14.87 -22.81
CA ASP A 170 -7.40 15.91 -21.94
C ASP A 170 -6.95 15.35 -20.58
N LEU A 171 -7.63 14.36 -20.05
CA LEU A 171 -7.19 13.67 -18.83
C LEU A 171 -5.89 12.90 -19.05
N MET A 172 -5.72 12.25 -20.20
CA MET A 172 -4.49 11.54 -20.54
C MET A 172 -3.26 12.45 -20.56
N LYS A 173 -3.44 13.72 -20.86
CA LYS A 173 -2.35 14.72 -20.81
C LYS A 173 -1.91 15.04 -19.38
N LEU A 174 -2.76 14.80 -18.39
CA LEU A 174 -2.46 15.06 -16.97
C LEU A 174 -1.67 13.90 -16.33
N VAL A 175 -1.69 12.70 -16.91
CA VAL A 175 -0.97 11.53 -16.37
C VAL A 175 0.53 11.79 -16.18
N PRO A 176 1.26 12.38 -17.14
CA PRO A 176 2.68 12.67 -16.99
C PRO A 176 2.97 14.03 -16.33
N VAL A 177 1.99 14.67 -15.68
CA VAL A 177 2.19 15.98 -15.06
C VAL A 177 2.23 15.86 -13.54
N PRO A 178 3.22 16.50 -12.89
CA PRO A 178 3.33 16.51 -11.44
C PRO A 178 2.12 17.13 -10.74
N THR A 179 1.81 16.63 -9.54
CA THR A 179 0.70 17.12 -8.71
C THR A 179 0.82 18.61 -8.45
N GLU A 180 1.97 19.07 -7.98
CA GLU A 180 2.22 20.47 -7.65
C GLU A 180 2.01 21.38 -8.86
N GLU A 181 2.48 20.99 -10.05
CA GLU A 181 2.34 21.78 -11.28
C GLU A 181 0.87 21.98 -11.69
N VAL A 182 0.04 20.93 -11.57
CA VAL A 182 -1.39 21.03 -11.90
C VAL A 182 -2.11 21.89 -10.88
N LEU A 183 -1.86 21.71 -9.59
CA LEU A 183 -2.49 22.50 -8.53
C LEU A 183 -2.14 24.00 -8.67
N GLN A 184 -0.89 24.32 -8.99
CA GLN A 184 -0.46 25.71 -9.28
C GLN A 184 -1.18 26.28 -10.49
N LYS A 185 -1.26 25.55 -11.60
CA LYS A 185 -1.95 25.98 -12.83
C LYS A 185 -3.46 26.20 -12.63
N LEU A 186 -4.08 25.42 -11.74
CA LEU A 186 -5.49 25.60 -11.36
C LEU A 186 -5.71 26.75 -10.36
N GLY A 187 -4.63 27.43 -9.94
CA GLY A 187 -4.70 28.56 -9.02
C GLY A 187 -5.02 28.17 -7.58
N VAL A 188 -4.73 26.93 -7.17
CA VAL A 188 -4.91 26.51 -5.77
C VAL A 188 -3.95 27.28 -4.88
N PRO A 189 -4.42 28.00 -3.84
CA PRO A 189 -3.56 28.72 -2.90
C PRO A 189 -2.55 27.78 -2.24
N GLU A 190 -1.33 28.27 -1.96
CA GLU A 190 -0.23 27.44 -1.42
C GLU A 190 -0.64 26.67 -0.16
N LYS A 191 -1.24 27.32 0.81
CA LYS A 191 -1.72 26.65 2.02
C LYS A 191 -2.75 25.56 1.72
N ALA A 192 -3.63 25.75 0.74
CA ALA A 192 -4.60 24.74 0.32
C ALA A 192 -3.91 23.55 -0.39
N ARG A 193 -2.85 23.81 -1.20
CA ARG A 193 -2.02 22.75 -1.77
C ARG A 193 -1.38 21.90 -0.67
N ASN A 194 -0.74 22.53 0.30
CA ASN A 194 -0.07 21.85 1.41
C ASN A 194 -1.04 20.99 2.24
N ILE A 195 -2.26 21.47 2.49
CA ILE A 195 -3.31 20.68 3.15
C ILE A 195 -3.75 19.51 2.26
N PHE A 196 -4.06 19.77 0.98
CA PHE A 196 -4.52 18.76 0.03
C PHE A 196 -3.49 17.62 -0.14
N GLU A 197 -2.20 17.94 -0.16
CA GLU A 197 -1.10 17.01 -0.34
C GLU A 197 -0.70 16.24 0.92
N SER A 198 -1.42 16.36 2.04
CA SER A 198 -1.06 15.69 3.31
C SER A 198 -0.95 14.17 3.23
N TYR A 199 -1.67 13.53 2.31
CA TYR A 199 -1.58 12.07 2.05
C TYR A 199 -0.28 11.62 1.34
N TRP A 200 0.65 12.52 1.01
CA TRP A 200 1.84 12.15 0.23
C TRP A 200 2.64 10.98 0.82
N THR A 201 2.70 10.86 2.14
CA THR A 201 3.41 9.75 2.81
C THR A 201 2.76 8.39 2.55
N TYR A 202 1.47 8.34 2.23
CA TYR A 202 0.76 7.11 1.86
C TYR A 202 0.92 6.76 0.38
N VAL A 203 1.45 7.68 -0.43
CA VAL A 203 1.81 7.45 -1.84
C VAL A 203 3.31 7.30 -2.02
N SER A 204 4.09 7.67 -0.98
CA SER A 204 5.56 7.57 -0.97
C SER A 204 6.26 8.33 -2.09
N ALA A 205 5.69 9.44 -2.56
CA ALA A 205 6.29 10.23 -3.63
C ALA A 205 6.17 11.74 -3.41
N ASP A 206 7.21 12.45 -3.79
CA ASP A 206 7.25 13.91 -3.83
C ASP A 206 6.23 14.48 -4.81
N SER A 207 5.45 15.49 -4.41
CA SER A 207 4.44 16.16 -5.23
C SER A 207 4.99 16.77 -6.53
N THR A 208 6.30 17.09 -6.56
CA THR A 208 7.00 17.58 -7.77
C THR A 208 7.27 16.49 -8.79
N GLN A 209 7.10 15.23 -8.45
CA GLN A 209 7.35 14.06 -9.30
C GLN A 209 6.16 13.11 -9.41
N MET A 210 5.26 13.15 -8.44
CA MET A 210 4.07 12.29 -8.39
C MET A 210 3.03 12.76 -9.41
N SER A 211 2.48 11.79 -10.16
CA SER A 211 1.40 12.07 -11.12
C SER A 211 0.17 12.65 -10.42
N PHE A 212 -0.28 13.81 -10.91
CA PHE A 212 -1.53 14.43 -10.46
C PHE A 212 -2.73 13.47 -10.64
N ALA A 213 -2.78 12.76 -11.76
CA ALA A 213 -3.89 11.84 -12.02
C ALA A 213 -3.99 10.73 -10.96
N VAL A 214 -2.85 10.20 -10.50
CA VAL A 214 -2.81 9.18 -9.45
C VAL A 214 -3.26 9.75 -8.11
N TYR A 215 -2.69 10.89 -7.71
CA TYR A 215 -2.97 11.49 -6.42
C TYR A 215 -4.41 11.99 -6.29
N ALA A 216 -4.89 12.72 -7.30
CA ALA A 216 -6.25 13.24 -7.32
C ALA A 216 -7.31 12.12 -7.35
N TYR A 217 -7.08 11.06 -8.14
CA TYR A 217 -7.93 9.87 -8.17
C TYR A 217 -8.00 9.21 -6.79
N MET A 218 -6.84 8.94 -6.17
CA MET A 218 -6.77 8.33 -4.83
C MET A 218 -7.56 9.17 -3.82
N THR A 219 -7.28 10.47 -3.72
CA THR A 219 -7.96 11.37 -2.79
C THR A 219 -9.48 11.37 -3.02
N TYR A 220 -9.92 11.44 -4.27
CA TYR A 220 -11.34 11.41 -4.60
C TYR A 220 -12.04 10.13 -4.16
N VAL A 221 -11.39 8.98 -4.36
CA VAL A 221 -11.91 7.68 -3.93
C VAL A 221 -12.03 7.60 -2.40
N TYR A 222 -11.06 8.11 -1.65
CA TYR A 222 -11.16 8.20 -0.19
C TYR A 222 -12.35 9.07 0.24
N LEU A 223 -12.53 10.23 -0.39
CA LEU A 223 -13.63 11.15 -0.06
C LEU A 223 -15.02 10.58 -0.36
N THR A 224 -15.17 9.77 -1.40
CA THR A 224 -16.47 9.28 -1.88
C THR A 224 -16.83 7.89 -1.40
N GLN A 225 -15.84 7.00 -1.19
CA GLN A 225 -16.04 5.60 -0.83
C GLN A 225 -15.68 5.30 0.63
N LYS A 226 -15.17 6.28 1.36
CA LYS A 226 -14.62 6.20 2.71
C LYS A 226 -13.41 5.26 2.81
N PRO A 227 -12.52 5.44 3.77
CA PRO A 227 -11.58 4.42 4.20
C PRO A 227 -12.29 3.36 5.06
N TRP A 228 -11.82 2.12 4.98
CA TRP A 228 -12.37 0.99 5.71
C TRP A 228 -11.26 0.14 6.33
N ILE A 229 -11.53 -0.46 7.48
CA ILE A 229 -10.66 -1.42 8.15
C ILE A 229 -11.44 -2.69 8.52
N ALA A 230 -10.73 -3.81 8.67
CA ALA A 230 -11.31 -5.03 9.23
C ALA A 230 -11.62 -4.82 10.72
N LYS A 231 -12.82 -5.19 11.14
CA LYS A 231 -13.30 -4.97 12.51
C LYS A 231 -12.42 -5.64 13.57
N ASN A 232 -11.96 -6.85 13.30
CA ASN A 232 -11.11 -7.63 14.18
C ASN A 232 -9.64 -7.64 13.71
N ARG A 233 -9.18 -6.53 13.12
CA ARG A 233 -7.85 -6.29 12.56
C ARG A 233 -7.58 -7.00 11.23
N SER A 234 -6.50 -6.60 10.56
CA SER A 234 -6.16 -7.11 9.22
C SER A 234 -5.78 -8.58 9.19
N HIS A 235 -5.34 -9.14 10.32
CA HIS A 235 -5.11 -10.58 10.46
C HIS A 235 -6.32 -11.42 10.03
N GLU A 236 -7.54 -10.98 10.33
CA GLU A 236 -8.79 -11.64 9.95
C GLU A 236 -8.89 -11.82 8.42
N ILE A 237 -8.44 -10.82 7.66
CA ILE A 237 -8.45 -10.87 6.19
C ILE A 237 -7.55 -12.02 5.70
N GLY A 238 -6.34 -12.10 6.24
CA GLY A 238 -5.38 -13.16 5.89
C GLY A 238 -5.93 -14.55 6.20
N MET A 239 -6.55 -14.72 7.36
CA MET A 239 -7.15 -15.99 7.79
C MET A 239 -8.37 -16.38 6.95
N ALA A 240 -9.19 -15.42 6.55
CA ALA A 240 -10.32 -15.67 5.66
C ALA A 240 -9.85 -16.16 4.27
N PHE A 241 -8.77 -15.58 3.75
CA PHE A 241 -8.13 -16.08 2.52
C PHE A 241 -7.57 -17.50 2.67
N ASP A 242 -6.86 -17.79 3.78
CA ASP A 242 -6.33 -19.14 4.06
C ASP A 242 -7.45 -20.18 4.01
N LYS A 243 -8.55 -19.88 4.71
CA LYS A 243 -9.73 -20.76 4.73
C LYS A 243 -10.28 -21.00 3.33
N ILE A 244 -10.53 -19.95 2.55
CA ILE A 244 -11.10 -20.04 1.20
C ILE A 244 -10.20 -20.85 0.27
N ILE A 245 -8.89 -20.58 0.28
CA ILE A 245 -7.91 -21.27 -0.58
C ILE A 245 -7.88 -22.76 -0.27
N ARG A 246 -7.94 -23.15 1.01
CA ARG A 246 -7.97 -24.56 1.44
C ARG A 246 -9.30 -25.23 1.11
N ASP A 247 -10.42 -24.54 1.35
CA ASP A 247 -11.75 -25.06 1.05
C ASP A 247 -11.93 -25.36 -0.45
N MET A 248 -11.24 -24.62 -1.33
CA MET A 248 -11.18 -24.84 -2.77
C MET A 248 -10.14 -25.92 -3.19
N GLY A 249 -9.53 -26.64 -2.23
CA GLY A 249 -8.62 -27.75 -2.49
C GLY A 249 -7.20 -27.37 -2.88
N SER A 250 -6.79 -26.13 -2.63
CA SER A 250 -5.42 -25.65 -2.75
C SER A 250 -4.70 -25.70 -1.38
N ASP A 251 -3.40 -25.42 -1.36
CA ASP A 251 -2.60 -25.53 -0.14
C ASP A 251 -1.86 -24.21 0.15
N ILE A 252 -1.69 -23.90 1.44
CA ILE A 252 -0.78 -22.87 1.93
C ILE A 252 0.18 -23.54 2.92
N TRP A 253 1.48 -23.37 2.71
CA TRP A 253 2.51 -23.84 3.61
C TRP A 253 3.20 -22.64 4.25
N TYR A 254 3.17 -22.60 5.57
CA TYR A 254 3.87 -21.61 6.39
C TYR A 254 5.24 -22.10 6.82
N ASN A 255 6.11 -21.19 7.27
CA ASN A 255 7.51 -21.47 7.61
C ASN A 255 8.26 -22.15 6.45
N CYS A 256 7.90 -21.81 5.22
CA CYS A 256 8.40 -22.39 3.99
C CYS A 256 9.00 -21.30 3.09
N GLU A 257 10.21 -20.86 3.40
CA GLU A 257 10.93 -19.88 2.62
C GLU A 257 11.39 -20.46 1.29
N VAL A 258 11.04 -19.79 0.18
CA VAL A 258 11.57 -20.08 -1.15
C VAL A 258 12.90 -19.36 -1.30
N SER A 259 13.98 -20.10 -1.48
CA SER A 259 15.33 -19.57 -1.67
C SER A 259 15.68 -19.35 -3.13
N LYS A 260 15.03 -20.10 -4.06
CA LYS A 260 15.32 -20.02 -5.49
C LYS A 260 14.09 -20.29 -6.34
N ILE A 261 13.96 -19.54 -7.44
CA ILE A 261 13.07 -19.84 -8.56
C ILE A 261 13.94 -20.41 -9.68
N ASP A 262 13.70 -21.66 -10.01
CA ASP A 262 14.48 -22.39 -11.01
C ASP A 262 14.04 -21.97 -12.42
N VAL A 263 14.85 -21.16 -13.07
CA VAL A 263 14.67 -20.70 -14.43
C VAL A 263 15.75 -21.32 -15.31
N ARG A 264 15.36 -21.91 -16.43
CA ARG A 264 16.28 -22.47 -17.43
C ARG A 264 15.79 -22.14 -18.82
N ASN A 265 16.70 -21.64 -19.65
CA ASN A 265 16.37 -21.26 -21.04
C ASN A 265 15.17 -20.28 -21.11
N GLY A 266 15.12 -19.32 -20.18
CA GLY A 266 14.07 -18.29 -20.12
C GLY A 266 12.70 -18.78 -19.66
N ALA A 267 12.59 -19.96 -19.04
CA ALA A 267 11.33 -20.51 -18.53
C ALA A 267 11.46 -21.03 -17.10
N VAL A 268 10.38 -20.93 -16.31
CA VAL A 268 10.26 -21.49 -14.96
C VAL A 268 10.14 -23.01 -15.03
N HIS A 269 10.82 -23.72 -14.12
CA HIS A 269 10.77 -25.17 -13.94
C HIS A 269 10.36 -25.59 -12.52
N GLY A 270 10.42 -24.71 -11.54
CA GLY A 270 10.05 -24.98 -10.16
C GLY A 270 10.63 -23.98 -9.19
N VAL A 271 10.52 -24.31 -7.92
CA VAL A 271 11.11 -23.56 -6.81
C VAL A 271 11.90 -24.47 -5.88
N GLU A 272 12.92 -23.91 -5.24
CA GLU A 272 13.68 -24.58 -4.18
C GLU A 272 13.44 -23.85 -2.86
N LEU A 273 13.09 -24.60 -1.81
CA LEU A 273 12.94 -24.08 -0.46
C LEU A 273 14.30 -23.93 0.23
N ALA A 274 14.40 -23.06 1.22
CA ALA A 274 15.59 -22.94 2.07
C ALA A 274 15.97 -24.26 2.77
N SER A 275 15.01 -25.19 2.91
CA SER A 275 15.26 -26.55 3.40
C SER A 275 15.96 -27.47 2.40
N GLY A 276 16.16 -27.04 1.15
CA GLY A 276 16.67 -27.85 0.04
C GLY A 276 15.61 -28.67 -0.69
N GLN A 277 14.34 -28.61 -0.29
CA GLN A 277 13.25 -29.30 -0.99
C GLN A 277 12.96 -28.59 -2.32
N TYR A 278 12.94 -29.36 -3.42
CA TYR A 278 12.55 -28.86 -4.74
C TYR A 278 11.09 -29.20 -5.04
N ILE A 279 10.34 -28.22 -5.56
CA ILE A 279 8.93 -28.37 -5.98
C ILE A 279 8.81 -28.00 -7.45
N PRO A 280 8.58 -28.97 -8.36
CA PRO A 280 8.46 -28.69 -9.79
C PRO A 280 7.14 -27.97 -10.11
N CYS A 281 7.23 -26.94 -10.94
CA CYS A 281 6.08 -26.19 -11.45
C CYS A 281 6.51 -25.33 -12.63
N ASP A 282 5.67 -25.22 -13.63
CA ASP A 282 5.97 -24.40 -14.83
C ASP A 282 5.52 -22.94 -14.67
N ARG A 283 4.86 -22.59 -13.57
CA ARG A 283 4.31 -21.24 -13.32
C ARG A 283 4.47 -20.83 -11.88
N VAL A 284 5.08 -19.66 -11.72
CA VAL A 284 5.28 -19.01 -10.41
C VAL A 284 4.72 -17.61 -10.45
N ILE A 285 3.92 -17.27 -9.43
CA ILE A 285 3.50 -15.90 -9.14
C ILE A 285 4.26 -15.46 -7.89
N ALA A 286 5.15 -14.48 -8.05
CA ALA A 286 5.95 -13.93 -6.96
C ALA A 286 5.27 -12.70 -6.35
N ASN A 287 4.85 -12.79 -5.10
CA ASN A 287 4.41 -11.65 -4.28
C ASN A 287 5.61 -11.05 -3.54
N LEU A 288 6.62 -10.73 -4.31
CA LEU A 288 7.92 -10.22 -3.88
C LEU A 288 8.34 -9.10 -4.83
N MET A 289 9.13 -8.16 -4.31
CA MET A 289 9.72 -7.13 -5.15
C MET A 289 10.63 -7.74 -6.24
N PRO A 290 10.55 -7.29 -7.50
CA PRO A 290 11.40 -7.81 -8.58
C PRO A 290 12.89 -7.79 -8.27
N HIS A 291 13.40 -6.78 -7.54
CA HIS A 291 14.79 -6.74 -7.06
C HIS A 291 15.16 -7.97 -6.24
N VAL A 292 14.29 -8.40 -5.33
CA VAL A 292 14.53 -9.59 -4.50
C VAL A 292 14.62 -10.85 -5.37
N VAL A 293 13.68 -10.97 -6.31
CA VAL A 293 13.61 -12.15 -7.18
C VAL A 293 14.80 -12.21 -8.14
N PHE A 294 15.10 -11.12 -8.84
CA PHE A 294 16.14 -11.13 -9.87
C PHE A 294 17.56 -11.07 -9.32
N ASP A 295 17.77 -10.44 -8.16
CA ASP A 295 19.10 -10.32 -7.56
C ASP A 295 19.48 -11.51 -6.69
N ARG A 296 18.48 -12.25 -6.13
CA ARG A 296 18.74 -13.28 -5.11
C ARG A 296 18.18 -14.66 -5.43
N MET A 297 17.08 -14.74 -6.20
CA MET A 297 16.32 -15.99 -6.35
C MET A 297 16.43 -16.62 -7.75
N VAL A 298 16.78 -15.85 -8.77
CA VAL A 298 16.97 -16.33 -10.15
C VAL A 298 18.47 -16.29 -10.50
N ASP A 299 18.96 -17.30 -11.23
CA ASP A 299 20.34 -17.28 -11.71
C ASP A 299 20.56 -16.01 -12.57
N PRO A 300 21.56 -15.17 -12.26
CA PRO A 300 21.79 -13.90 -12.97
C PRO A 300 21.88 -14.00 -14.49
N LYS A 301 22.33 -15.16 -15.03
CA LYS A 301 22.41 -15.40 -16.48
C LYS A 301 21.05 -15.61 -17.15
N GLU A 302 20.02 -16.00 -16.39
CA GLU A 302 18.66 -16.21 -16.86
C GLU A 302 17.81 -14.93 -16.75
N VAL A 303 18.29 -13.88 -16.07
CA VAL A 303 17.58 -12.60 -15.95
C VAL A 303 17.79 -11.78 -17.24
N PRO A 304 16.72 -11.53 -18.01
CA PRO A 304 16.86 -10.76 -19.26
C PRO A 304 17.34 -9.33 -19.00
N GLU A 305 18.16 -8.82 -19.92
CA GLU A 305 18.73 -7.48 -19.82
C GLU A 305 17.64 -6.39 -19.70
N TYR A 306 16.54 -6.55 -20.42
CA TYR A 306 15.40 -5.64 -20.35
C TYR A 306 14.82 -5.56 -18.92
N ASN A 307 14.62 -6.69 -18.26
CA ASN A 307 14.08 -6.73 -16.89
C ASN A 307 15.00 -6.03 -15.91
N ARG A 308 16.31 -6.28 -16.05
CA ARG A 308 17.31 -5.62 -15.19
C ARG A 308 17.32 -4.11 -15.37
N LYS A 309 17.26 -3.64 -16.62
CA LYS A 309 17.20 -2.20 -16.91
C LYS A 309 15.89 -1.56 -16.40
N ALA A 310 14.75 -2.20 -16.65
CA ALA A 310 13.45 -1.69 -16.21
C ALA A 310 13.34 -1.67 -14.68
N MET A 311 13.84 -2.70 -14.00
CA MET A 311 13.90 -2.76 -12.55
C MET A 311 14.79 -1.63 -11.97
N ASN A 312 15.99 -1.46 -12.53
CA ASN A 312 16.93 -0.43 -12.05
C ASN A 312 16.49 1.01 -12.35
N ALA A 313 15.53 1.20 -13.25
CA ALA A 313 14.92 2.50 -13.51
C ALA A 313 13.89 2.90 -12.43
N GLN A 314 13.40 1.94 -11.64
CA GLN A 314 12.46 2.20 -10.58
C GLN A 314 13.17 2.71 -9.31
N LYS A 315 12.58 3.70 -8.66
CA LYS A 315 13.02 4.17 -7.37
C LYS A 315 12.26 3.43 -6.26
N ILE A 316 13.01 2.83 -5.34
CA ILE A 316 12.43 2.14 -4.19
C ILE A 316 11.80 3.17 -3.26
N ALA A 317 10.59 2.90 -2.82
CA ALA A 317 9.80 3.76 -1.96
C ALA A 317 10.41 3.92 -0.54
N GLN A 318 9.72 4.61 0.32
CA GLN A 318 10.21 4.98 1.64
C GLN A 318 10.39 3.78 2.57
N ALA A 319 11.51 3.79 3.30
CA ALA A 319 11.73 2.92 4.45
C ALA A 319 10.82 3.34 5.62
N CYS A 320 10.30 2.36 6.36
CA CYS A 320 9.37 2.62 7.46
C CYS A 320 10.02 2.40 8.82
N PHE A 321 9.74 3.31 9.75
CA PHE A 321 10.00 3.17 11.17
C PHE A 321 8.68 3.33 11.92
N THR A 322 8.31 2.36 12.74
CA THR A 322 7.01 2.35 13.43
C THR A 322 7.20 2.15 14.93
N VAL A 323 6.48 2.95 15.71
CA VAL A 323 6.35 2.82 17.16
C VAL A 323 4.90 2.48 17.48
N TYR A 324 4.69 1.39 18.15
CA TYR A 324 3.40 0.93 18.65
C TYR A 324 3.36 1.14 20.15
N ALA A 325 2.37 1.85 20.67
CA ALA A 325 2.19 2.08 22.09
C ALA A 325 0.79 1.70 22.55
N GLY A 326 0.71 0.70 23.41
CA GLY A 326 -0.49 0.31 24.11
C GLY A 326 -0.61 1.11 25.41
N LEU A 327 -1.80 1.66 25.68
CA LEU A 327 -2.01 2.62 26.76
C LEU A 327 -2.88 2.03 27.87
N ASP A 328 -2.64 2.48 29.11
CA ASP A 328 -3.41 2.08 30.29
C ASP A 328 -4.68 2.95 30.53
N ALA A 329 -4.90 3.94 29.67
CA ALA A 329 -6.05 4.84 29.67
C ALA A 329 -6.72 4.87 28.29
N SER A 330 -7.99 5.27 28.24
CA SER A 330 -8.74 5.38 26.98
C SER A 330 -8.32 6.60 26.18
N ALA A 331 -8.64 6.60 24.88
CA ALA A 331 -8.38 7.73 24.00
C ALA A 331 -9.10 9.01 24.47
N GLU A 332 -10.31 8.87 25.04
CA GLU A 332 -11.08 9.99 25.60
C GLU A 332 -10.41 10.58 26.85
N GLU A 333 -9.99 9.73 27.79
CA GLU A 333 -9.29 10.15 29.02
C GLU A 333 -8.00 10.91 28.72
N LEU A 334 -7.27 10.50 27.67
CA LEU A 334 -6.02 11.12 27.26
C LEU A 334 -6.22 12.28 26.27
N GLY A 335 -7.45 12.52 25.80
CA GLY A 335 -7.75 13.57 24.83
C GLY A 335 -7.16 13.31 23.45
N LEU A 336 -6.93 12.04 23.06
CA LEU A 336 -6.44 11.66 21.75
C LEU A 336 -7.51 11.91 20.69
N LYS A 337 -7.25 12.80 19.75
CA LYS A 337 -8.19 13.23 18.72
C LYS A 337 -7.76 12.74 17.35
N GLY A 338 -8.75 12.60 16.44
CA GLY A 338 -8.55 12.13 15.10
C GLY A 338 -8.28 10.63 15.03
N TYR A 339 -8.42 10.08 13.84
CA TYR A 339 -8.03 8.71 13.54
C TYR A 339 -6.61 8.69 12.98
N ASP A 340 -6.40 9.41 11.90
CA ASP A 340 -5.11 9.50 11.22
C ASP A 340 -4.66 10.95 11.13
N THR A 341 -3.49 11.25 11.69
CA THR A 341 -2.96 12.60 11.80
C THR A 341 -1.57 12.70 11.20
N PHE A 342 -1.43 13.52 10.15
CA PHE A 342 -0.15 13.88 9.56
C PHE A 342 0.45 15.07 10.31
N MET A 343 1.43 14.83 11.18
CA MET A 343 2.13 15.87 11.93
C MET A 343 3.43 16.23 11.24
N ARG A 344 3.48 17.44 10.74
CA ARG A 344 4.59 17.98 9.95
C ARG A 344 5.25 19.15 10.68
N TYR A 345 6.53 19.35 10.42
CA TYR A 345 7.22 20.55 10.85
C TYR A 345 7.02 21.64 9.79
N ASP A 346 7.48 21.41 8.57
CA ASP A 346 7.31 22.28 7.42
C ASP A 346 5.95 21.97 6.73
N PRO A 347 5.14 22.96 6.37
CA PRO A 347 3.89 22.71 5.65
C PRO A 347 4.09 22.22 4.22
N ASN A 348 5.24 22.49 3.59
CA ASN A 348 5.49 22.17 2.18
C ASN A 348 5.89 20.71 1.98
N ASN A 349 5.19 20.01 1.11
CA ASN A 349 5.40 18.59 0.82
C ASN A 349 6.81 18.28 0.29
N HIS A 350 7.34 19.07 -0.63
CA HIS A 350 8.67 18.86 -1.19
C HIS A 350 9.76 18.98 -0.11
N ASN A 351 9.65 19.97 0.77
CA ASN A 351 10.60 20.14 1.88
C ASN A 351 10.51 18.97 2.87
N GLN A 352 9.29 18.49 3.18
CA GLN A 352 9.08 17.30 4.01
C GLN A 352 9.77 16.08 3.40
N TYR A 353 9.57 15.87 2.09
CA TYR A 353 10.21 14.77 1.37
C TYR A 353 11.73 14.86 1.46
N LEU A 354 12.32 16.03 1.16
CA LEU A 354 13.77 16.20 1.23
C LEU A 354 14.35 16.03 2.64
N SER A 355 13.65 16.50 3.69
CA SER A 355 14.10 16.35 5.08
C SER A 355 14.04 14.92 5.60
N SER A 356 13.32 14.03 4.91
CA SER A 356 13.15 12.63 5.31
C SER A 356 14.30 11.69 4.90
N ASP A 357 15.42 12.22 4.40
CA ASP A 357 16.59 11.44 4.02
C ASP A 357 17.51 11.07 5.20
N SER A 358 17.30 11.67 6.36
CA SER A 358 18.19 11.54 7.51
C SER A 358 17.45 11.28 8.83
N LEU A 359 18.06 10.45 9.68
CA LEU A 359 17.61 10.22 11.06
C LEU A 359 17.63 11.47 11.94
N ASP A 360 18.44 12.48 11.59
CA ASP A 360 18.65 13.68 12.42
C ASP A 360 17.77 14.87 11.99
N THR A 361 17.39 14.94 10.73
CA THR A 361 16.61 16.06 10.17
C THR A 361 15.12 15.78 10.08
N HIS A 362 14.73 14.52 9.98
CA HIS A 362 13.33 14.13 9.80
C HIS A 362 12.52 14.31 11.11
N ARG A 363 11.62 15.29 11.13
CA ARG A 363 10.78 15.62 12.29
C ARG A 363 9.31 15.22 12.14
N ASP A 364 8.93 14.80 10.93
CA ASP A 364 7.55 14.47 10.63
C ASP A 364 7.18 13.07 11.13
N ILE A 365 5.96 12.95 11.59
CA ILE A 365 5.35 11.69 12.01
C ILE A 365 3.94 11.57 11.43
N THR A 366 3.51 10.35 11.15
CA THR A 366 2.11 10.04 10.92
C THR A 366 1.61 9.27 12.14
N VAL A 367 0.48 9.66 12.68
CA VAL A 367 -0.06 9.14 13.93
C VAL A 367 -1.42 8.51 13.66
N THR A 368 -1.59 7.25 14.04
CA THR A 368 -2.88 6.56 13.94
C THR A 368 -3.36 6.15 15.33
N VAL A 369 -4.57 6.57 15.69
CA VAL A 369 -5.27 6.15 16.92
C VAL A 369 -6.35 5.15 16.53
N LEU A 370 -5.98 3.89 16.45
CA LEU A 370 -6.83 2.84 15.87
C LEU A 370 -8.17 2.69 16.61
N THR A 371 -8.20 2.88 17.92
CA THR A 371 -9.41 2.83 18.75
C THR A 371 -10.39 3.95 18.44
N ASN A 372 -9.96 5.08 17.88
CA ASN A 372 -10.87 6.14 17.43
C ASN A 372 -11.63 5.77 16.15
N GLY A 373 -11.01 5.01 15.27
CA GLY A 373 -11.65 4.50 14.05
C GLY A 373 -12.45 3.21 14.27
N ASN A 374 -12.06 2.42 15.27
CA ASN A 374 -12.71 1.15 15.60
C ASN A 374 -12.93 1.02 17.12
N PRO A 375 -14.01 1.60 17.65
CA PRO A 375 -14.27 1.61 19.10
C PRO A 375 -14.41 0.23 19.75
N VAL A 376 -14.72 -0.82 18.98
CA VAL A 376 -14.82 -2.20 19.50
C VAL A 376 -13.50 -2.67 20.12
N LEU A 377 -12.36 -2.14 19.64
CA LEU A 377 -11.04 -2.48 20.17
C LEU A 377 -10.77 -1.87 21.56
N ALA A 378 -11.47 -0.78 21.91
CA ALA A 378 -11.29 -0.10 23.19
C ALA A 378 -11.77 -0.93 24.41
N ASP A 379 -12.69 -1.88 24.21
CA ASP A 379 -13.21 -2.73 25.28
C ASP A 379 -12.12 -3.60 25.93
N SER A 380 -11.15 -4.08 25.14
CA SER A 380 -10.06 -4.96 25.60
C SER A 380 -8.74 -4.23 25.84
N GLU A 381 -8.48 -3.14 25.11
CA GLU A 381 -7.15 -2.52 25.02
C GLU A 381 -7.10 -1.09 25.59
N LYS A 382 -8.28 -0.48 25.89
CA LYS A 382 -8.47 0.94 26.22
C LYS A 382 -8.07 1.84 25.07
N ALA A 383 -6.76 2.07 24.83
CA ALA A 383 -6.29 2.78 23.65
C ALA A 383 -4.96 2.20 23.14
N TYR A 384 -4.77 2.40 21.85
CA TYR A 384 -3.56 2.06 21.15
C TYR A 384 -3.25 3.16 20.15
N ILE A 385 -2.01 3.64 20.17
CA ILE A 385 -1.51 4.68 19.28
C ILE A 385 -0.28 4.17 18.52
N GLN A 386 -0.21 4.50 17.25
CA GLN A 386 0.90 4.14 16.39
C GLN A 386 1.52 5.39 15.78
N PHE A 387 2.85 5.44 15.78
CA PHE A 387 3.63 6.47 15.10
C PHE A 387 4.40 5.85 13.95
N SER A 388 4.28 6.43 12.77
CA SER A 388 5.05 6.02 11.60
C SER A 388 5.90 7.18 11.10
N LYS A 389 7.19 6.88 10.85
CA LYS A 389 8.13 7.78 10.15
C LYS A 389 8.57 7.10 8.86
N PHE A 390 8.56 7.86 7.79
CA PHE A 390 8.92 7.37 6.46
C PHE A 390 10.19 8.08 5.97
N TYR A 391 11.20 7.30 5.62
CA TYR A 391 12.51 7.79 5.21
C TYR A 391 12.77 7.49 3.73
N ILE A 392 13.22 8.50 2.98
CA ILE A 392 13.81 8.26 1.66
C ILE A 392 15.24 7.71 1.85
N GLY A 393 15.72 6.93 0.91
CA GLY A 393 17.04 6.32 1.02
C GLY A 393 17.11 5.14 2.03
N ASP A 394 18.27 4.93 2.62
CA ASP A 394 18.51 3.94 3.67
C ASP A 394 19.12 4.62 4.90
N PRO A 395 18.30 5.13 5.83
CA PRO A 395 18.80 5.86 6.98
C PRO A 395 19.59 4.97 7.97
N PHE A 396 19.49 3.64 7.82
CA PHE A 396 20.19 2.66 8.67
C PHE A 396 21.43 2.05 8.01
N GLU A 397 21.79 2.43 6.78
CA GLU A 397 22.93 1.85 6.04
C GLU A 397 24.24 1.87 6.82
N ASN A 398 24.51 2.98 7.54
CA ASN A 398 25.75 3.18 8.27
C ASN A 398 25.61 3.02 9.80
N VAL A 399 24.46 2.51 10.26
CA VAL A 399 24.21 2.28 11.70
C VAL A 399 24.86 0.97 12.12
N THR A 400 25.78 1.05 13.10
CA THR A 400 26.46 -0.12 13.68
C THR A 400 25.55 -0.90 14.64
N GLU A 401 25.88 -2.16 14.94
CA GLU A 401 25.13 -2.96 15.92
C GLU A 401 25.12 -2.30 17.32
N GLU A 402 26.23 -1.63 17.71
CA GLU A 402 26.36 -0.95 19.01
C GLU A 402 25.46 0.29 19.11
N GLU A 403 25.20 0.95 17.99
CA GLU A 403 24.36 2.16 17.90
C GLU A 403 22.88 1.83 17.67
N TYR A 404 22.59 0.66 17.10
CA TYR A 404 21.27 0.30 16.63
C TYR A 404 20.17 0.51 17.67
N PHE A 405 20.33 -0.02 18.86
CA PHE A 405 19.32 0.11 19.92
C PHE A 405 19.22 1.54 20.46
N LYS A 406 20.33 2.25 20.55
CA LYS A 406 20.35 3.66 20.99
C LYS A 406 19.60 4.58 20.01
N ILE A 407 19.82 4.37 18.70
CA ILE A 407 19.12 5.12 17.65
C ILE A 407 17.64 4.75 17.66
N LYS A 408 17.31 3.47 17.75
CA LYS A 408 15.95 2.99 17.82
C LYS A 408 15.16 3.60 18.98
N ASP A 409 15.76 3.64 20.17
CA ASP A 409 15.17 4.25 21.38
C ASP A 409 15.04 5.77 21.24
N ARG A 410 16.06 6.44 20.64
CA ARG A 410 16.02 7.88 20.38
C ARG A 410 14.85 8.24 19.46
N VAL A 411 14.75 7.60 18.31
CA VAL A 411 13.69 7.88 17.33
C VAL A 411 12.30 7.60 17.90
N ALA A 412 12.14 6.51 18.66
CA ALA A 412 10.87 6.20 19.32
C ALA A 412 10.47 7.29 20.33
N ARG A 413 11.43 7.78 21.14
CA ARG A 413 11.21 8.87 22.10
C ARG A 413 10.85 10.17 21.38
N GLU A 414 11.55 10.51 20.32
CA GLU A 414 11.28 11.70 19.50
C GLU A 414 9.85 11.69 18.92
N CYS A 415 9.34 10.53 18.53
CA CYS A 415 7.94 10.40 18.09
C CYS A 415 6.95 10.75 19.19
N ILE A 416 7.15 10.21 20.38
CA ILE A 416 6.28 10.45 21.55
C ILE A 416 6.36 11.92 21.98
N GLU A 417 7.57 12.45 22.14
CA GLU A 417 7.81 13.85 22.52
C GLU A 417 7.19 14.82 21.51
N ARG A 418 7.33 14.52 20.22
CA ARG A 418 6.71 15.33 19.16
C ARG A 418 5.19 15.35 19.25
N TYR A 419 4.57 14.21 19.51
CA TYR A 419 3.13 14.12 19.71
C TYR A 419 2.68 14.94 20.94
N GLU A 420 3.37 14.77 22.07
CA GLU A 420 3.08 15.52 23.30
C GLU A 420 3.27 17.03 23.11
N GLU A 421 4.32 17.46 22.42
CA GLU A 421 4.56 18.86 22.09
C GLU A 421 3.42 19.50 21.30
N VAL A 422 2.93 18.79 20.28
CA VAL A 422 1.88 19.29 19.37
C VAL A 422 0.50 19.28 20.01
N THR A 423 0.19 18.24 20.79
CA THR A 423 -1.17 18.01 21.32
C THR A 423 -1.37 18.48 22.74
N GLY A 424 -0.30 18.62 23.52
CA GLY A 424 -0.35 18.87 24.95
C GLY A 424 -0.76 17.65 25.79
N CYS A 425 -0.87 16.46 25.17
CA CYS A 425 -1.20 15.22 25.84
C CYS A 425 -0.01 14.72 26.68
N ASN A 426 -0.26 14.11 27.83
CA ASN A 426 0.76 13.39 28.60
C ASN A 426 0.68 11.91 28.25
N LEU A 427 1.31 11.50 27.17
CA LEU A 427 1.23 10.14 26.65
C LEU A 427 2.20 9.18 27.33
N LYS A 428 3.44 9.62 27.56
CA LYS A 428 4.53 8.78 28.07
C LYS A 428 4.24 8.13 29.42
N ASP A 429 3.49 8.80 30.29
CA ASP A 429 3.16 8.30 31.63
C ASP A 429 2.06 7.21 31.60
N HIS A 430 1.43 7.02 30.42
CA HIS A 430 0.35 6.08 30.19
C HIS A 430 0.72 4.92 29.26
N ILE A 431 1.98 4.82 28.83
CA ILE A 431 2.44 3.72 27.99
C ILE A 431 2.62 2.48 28.87
N GLU A 432 1.79 1.45 28.62
CA GLU A 432 1.88 0.13 29.28
C GLU A 432 2.77 -0.84 28.48
N GLU A 433 2.67 -0.81 27.16
CA GLU A 433 3.45 -1.66 26.26
C GLU A 433 3.99 -0.83 25.10
N ILE A 434 5.24 -1.05 24.70
CA ILE A 434 5.85 -0.38 23.54
C ILE A 434 6.61 -1.37 22.67
N VAL A 435 6.35 -1.30 21.37
CA VAL A 435 7.09 -2.08 20.35
C VAL A 435 7.62 -1.13 19.30
N VAL A 436 8.85 -1.34 18.88
CA VAL A 436 9.49 -0.50 17.87
C VAL A 436 10.00 -1.33 16.71
N ALA A 437 9.48 -1.07 15.52
CA ALA A 437 9.94 -1.66 14.26
C ALA A 437 10.74 -0.62 13.46
N SER A 438 12.04 -0.84 13.30
CA SER A 438 12.91 0.00 12.47
C SER A 438 12.88 -0.47 11.01
N PRO A 439 13.46 0.27 10.05
CA PRO A 439 13.68 -0.19 8.68
C PRO A 439 14.34 -1.58 8.59
N VAL A 440 15.28 -1.88 9.49
CA VAL A 440 15.91 -3.22 9.57
C VAL A 440 14.90 -4.31 9.95
N THR A 441 13.96 -4.00 10.84
CA THR A 441 12.86 -4.92 11.20
C THR A 441 11.98 -5.20 9.98
N TRP A 442 11.57 -4.16 9.26
CA TRP A 442 10.76 -4.29 8.05
C TRP A 442 11.48 -5.05 6.94
N ALA A 443 12.75 -4.73 6.67
CA ALA A 443 13.56 -5.45 5.69
C ALA A 443 13.63 -6.96 6.00
N ARG A 444 13.78 -7.32 7.28
CA ARG A 444 13.81 -8.73 7.71
C ARG A 444 12.49 -9.45 7.47
N TYR A 445 11.36 -8.83 7.85
CA TYR A 445 10.05 -9.47 7.73
C TYR A 445 9.55 -9.51 6.29
N LEU A 446 9.66 -8.42 5.54
CA LEU A 446 9.14 -8.31 4.18
C LEU A 446 10.13 -8.82 3.13
N GLY A 447 11.42 -8.80 3.44
CA GLY A 447 12.49 -9.11 2.48
C GLY A 447 12.75 -7.98 1.48
N THR A 448 12.16 -6.79 1.70
CA THR A 448 12.33 -5.62 0.85
C THR A 448 13.67 -4.94 1.07
N PRO A 449 14.24 -4.28 0.07
CA PRO A 449 15.43 -3.44 0.27
C PRO A 449 15.15 -2.33 1.28
N LYS A 450 16.12 -2.02 2.14
CA LYS A 450 16.08 -0.92 3.13
C LYS A 450 14.81 -0.81 4.01
N GLY A 451 13.96 -1.85 4.02
CA GLY A 451 12.75 -1.85 4.85
C GLY A 451 11.61 -1.00 4.30
N ASP A 452 11.52 -0.86 3.00
CA ASP A 452 10.38 -0.25 2.34
C ASP A 452 9.11 -1.11 2.54
N VAL A 453 7.96 -0.44 2.64
CA VAL A 453 6.65 -1.07 2.85
C VAL A 453 5.68 -0.84 1.69
N TYR A 454 6.07 -0.01 0.71
CA TYR A 454 5.22 0.38 -0.41
C TYR A 454 5.58 -0.33 -1.72
N GLY A 455 6.87 -0.44 -2.05
CA GLY A 455 7.36 -0.99 -3.31
C GLY A 455 8.17 0.02 -4.10
N TYR A 456 7.59 0.66 -5.11
CA TYR A 456 8.25 1.70 -5.90
C TYR A 456 7.53 3.04 -5.80
N GLU A 457 8.27 4.14 -5.74
CA GLU A 457 7.70 5.48 -5.82
C GLU A 457 6.91 5.66 -7.12
N PRO A 458 5.64 6.14 -7.08
CA PRO A 458 4.85 6.40 -8.28
C PRO A 458 5.27 7.71 -8.94
N HIS A 459 6.05 7.63 -10.00
CA HIS A 459 6.47 8.78 -10.80
C HIS A 459 5.52 9.08 -11.97
N THR A 460 5.59 10.30 -12.51
CA THR A 460 4.81 10.74 -13.67
C THR A 460 4.99 9.87 -14.92
N TRP A 461 6.13 9.21 -15.06
CA TRP A 461 6.44 8.34 -16.19
C TRP A 461 5.96 6.88 -16.02
N ASP A 462 5.58 6.46 -14.81
CA ASP A 462 5.10 5.09 -14.55
C ASP A 462 3.87 4.70 -15.37
N GLY A 463 2.98 5.66 -15.63
CA GLY A 463 1.81 5.43 -16.49
C GLY A 463 2.13 5.23 -17.96
N MET A 464 3.35 5.60 -18.39
CA MET A 464 3.80 5.50 -19.80
C MET A 464 4.68 4.29 -20.05
N PHE A 465 5.43 3.85 -19.05
CA PHE A 465 6.33 2.72 -19.12
C PHE A 465 5.88 1.62 -18.16
N PRO A 466 5.43 0.48 -18.66
CA PRO A 466 4.98 -0.58 -17.78
C PRO A 466 6.11 -1.04 -16.87
N ARG A 467 5.78 -1.23 -15.59
CA ARG A 467 6.68 -1.88 -14.63
C ARG A 467 6.99 -3.30 -15.09
N VAL A 468 8.13 -3.87 -14.66
CA VAL A 468 8.66 -5.18 -15.13
C VAL A 468 7.61 -6.30 -15.08
N GLN A 469 6.73 -6.27 -14.12
CA GLN A 469 5.70 -7.28 -13.87
C GLN A 469 4.40 -7.04 -14.64
N SER A 470 4.30 -5.96 -15.35
CA SER A 470 3.11 -5.61 -16.11
C SER A 470 3.05 -6.31 -17.46
N GLY A 471 3.58 -7.51 -17.55
CA GLY A 471 3.34 -8.33 -18.71
C GLY A 471 1.86 -8.36 -19.03
N THR A 472 1.41 -7.46 -19.90
CA THR A 472 0.19 -7.70 -20.63
C THR A 472 0.43 -9.00 -21.40
N ALA A 473 -0.62 -9.76 -21.65
CA ALA A 473 -0.51 -10.96 -22.48
C ALA A 473 0.21 -10.67 -23.82
N ASP A 474 0.14 -9.43 -24.30
CA ASP A 474 0.73 -8.95 -25.55
C ASP A 474 2.20 -8.52 -25.44
N LEU A 475 2.64 -8.05 -24.26
CA LEU A 475 4.04 -7.65 -24.03
C LEU A 475 4.91 -8.80 -23.51
N GLY A 476 4.26 -9.93 -23.19
CA GLY A 476 4.93 -11.14 -22.76
C GLY A 476 5.64 -11.02 -21.42
N TYR A 477 5.93 -12.15 -20.86
CA TYR A 477 6.94 -12.23 -19.82
C TYR A 477 8.29 -12.17 -20.49
N THR A 478 9.19 -11.59 -19.79
CA THR A 478 10.57 -11.76 -20.16
C THR A 478 11.11 -13.12 -19.68
N ILE A 479 10.51 -13.71 -18.64
CA ILE A 479 10.72 -15.12 -18.24
C ILE A 479 9.37 -15.84 -18.30
N LYS A 480 9.29 -16.87 -19.14
CA LYS A 480 8.05 -17.65 -19.31
C LYS A 480 7.65 -18.32 -17.99
N GLY A 481 6.39 -18.17 -17.62
CA GLY A 481 5.83 -18.75 -16.40
C GLY A 481 6.11 -17.96 -15.11
N LEU A 482 6.84 -16.84 -15.13
CA LEU A 482 7.07 -15.99 -13.98
C LEU A 482 6.19 -14.74 -14.07
N ARG A 483 5.40 -14.46 -13.03
CA ARG A 483 4.62 -13.23 -12.86
C ARG A 483 4.85 -12.63 -11.49
N PHE A 484 4.58 -11.32 -11.37
CA PHE A 484 4.72 -10.57 -10.12
C PHE A 484 3.40 -9.97 -9.70
N VAL A 485 3.16 -9.91 -8.39
CA VAL A 485 1.98 -9.29 -7.76
C VAL A 485 2.41 -8.50 -6.53
N GLY A 486 1.58 -7.57 -6.09
CA GLY A 486 1.83 -6.75 -4.91
C GLY A 486 1.96 -5.26 -5.25
N GLY A 487 2.36 -4.44 -4.28
CA GLY A 487 2.45 -2.98 -4.38
C GLY A 487 3.51 -2.45 -5.36
N HIS A 488 4.37 -3.31 -5.89
CA HIS A 488 5.35 -2.98 -6.93
C HIS A 488 4.84 -3.22 -8.36
N GLY A 489 3.57 -3.62 -8.49
CA GLY A 489 2.91 -3.91 -9.76
C GLY A 489 2.37 -2.70 -10.51
N THR A 490 1.68 -2.97 -11.63
CA THR A 490 1.03 -1.96 -12.47
C THR A 490 -0.09 -1.20 -11.78
N GLN A 491 -0.69 -1.81 -10.77
CA GLN A 491 -1.72 -1.17 -9.95
C GLN A 491 -1.13 -0.18 -8.93
N MET A 492 0.19 -0.05 -8.91
CA MET A 492 0.98 0.74 -7.96
C MET A 492 0.92 0.16 -6.53
N ASP A 493 1.31 0.99 -5.54
CA ASP A 493 1.38 0.62 -4.13
C ASP A 493 0.01 0.63 -3.43
N GLY A 494 -0.01 0.15 -2.21
CA GLY A 494 -1.19 0.07 -1.35
C GLY A 494 -1.85 -1.31 -1.31
N TYR A 495 -2.63 -1.54 -0.26
CA TYR A 495 -3.29 -2.82 -0.01
C TYR A 495 -4.34 -3.15 -1.06
N SER A 496 -5.18 -2.17 -1.38
CA SER A 496 -6.22 -2.27 -2.39
C SER A 496 -5.63 -2.66 -3.75
N GLN A 497 -4.58 -1.99 -4.14
CA GLN A 497 -3.86 -2.21 -5.38
C GLN A 497 -3.16 -3.58 -5.40
N ALA A 498 -2.65 -4.03 -4.26
CA ALA A 498 -2.04 -5.36 -4.15
C ALA A 498 -3.07 -6.47 -4.39
N TYR A 499 -4.26 -6.39 -3.80
CA TYR A 499 -5.34 -7.37 -4.08
C TYR A 499 -5.76 -7.36 -5.55
N MET A 500 -5.92 -6.17 -6.14
CA MET A 500 -6.28 -6.01 -7.56
C MET A 500 -5.20 -6.56 -8.49
N SER A 501 -3.92 -6.30 -8.19
CA SER A 501 -2.76 -6.84 -8.90
C SER A 501 -2.76 -8.38 -8.88
N GLY A 502 -3.06 -8.98 -7.72
CA GLY A 502 -3.19 -10.43 -7.57
C GLY A 502 -4.22 -11.03 -8.52
N ALA A 503 -5.43 -10.47 -8.53
CA ALA A 503 -6.52 -10.91 -9.40
C ALA A 503 -6.18 -10.74 -10.89
N GLU A 504 -5.57 -9.61 -11.26
CA GLU A 504 -5.18 -9.32 -12.63
C GLU A 504 -4.16 -10.34 -13.14
N GLN A 505 -3.07 -10.58 -12.42
CA GLN A 505 -2.03 -11.52 -12.84
C GLN A 505 -2.51 -12.98 -12.82
N ALA A 506 -3.41 -13.33 -11.91
CA ALA A 506 -4.07 -14.63 -11.92
C ALA A 506 -4.92 -14.84 -13.17
N ARG A 507 -5.66 -13.81 -13.61
CA ARG A 507 -6.43 -13.85 -14.86
C ARG A 507 -5.54 -14.07 -16.07
N TYR A 508 -4.40 -13.39 -16.16
CA TYR A 508 -3.41 -13.63 -17.23
C TYR A 508 -2.84 -15.05 -17.17
N THR A 509 -2.52 -15.53 -15.97
CA THR A 509 -2.04 -16.90 -15.77
C THR A 509 -3.07 -17.94 -16.27
N LEU A 510 -4.37 -17.72 -16.00
CA LEU A 510 -5.42 -18.59 -16.52
C LEU A 510 -5.54 -18.56 -18.05
N HIS A 511 -5.35 -17.37 -18.63
CA HIS A 511 -5.33 -17.25 -20.10
C HIS A 511 -4.18 -18.08 -20.69
N ASP A 512 -2.97 -17.96 -20.13
CA ASP A 512 -1.82 -18.73 -20.60
C ASP A 512 -2.00 -20.24 -20.46
N ILE A 513 -2.60 -20.68 -19.35
CA ILE A 513 -2.92 -22.11 -19.15
C ILE A 513 -3.87 -22.61 -20.25
N LYS A 514 -4.89 -21.82 -20.62
CA LYS A 514 -5.85 -22.18 -21.68
C LYS A 514 -5.22 -22.23 -23.06
N GLU A 515 -4.30 -21.30 -23.34
CA GLU A 515 -3.58 -21.22 -24.62
C GLU A 515 -2.40 -22.19 -24.71
N GLY A 516 -2.06 -22.93 -23.65
CA GLY A 516 -0.91 -23.83 -23.61
C GLY A 516 0.44 -23.11 -23.65
N LYS A 517 0.47 -21.86 -23.24
CA LYS A 517 1.68 -20.98 -23.25
C LYS A 517 2.49 -21.15 -21.99
#